data_5eee885311e8c2fc7654fad96b62252f
#
_entry.id   5eee885311e8c2fc7654fad96b62252f
#
_cell.length_a   1.000
_cell.length_b   1.000
_cell.length_c   1.000
_cell.angle_alpha   90.00
_cell.angle_beta   90.00
_cell.angle_gamma   90.00
#
_symmetry.space_group_name_H-M   'P 1'
#
loop_
_entity.id
_entity.type
_entity.pdbx_description
1 polymer ?
#
loop_
_entity_poly.entity_id
_entity_poly.type
_entity_poly.pdbx_seq_one_letter_code
_entity_poly.pdbx_strand_id
1 'polypeptide(L)'
;MLKAPVGGASDCITRVVLRESIEKLFQNKADVALLHFSGHGTINNLDGYLVTQDARKYDEGVAMSDVLKWANDSRAEEVVILMDCCFSGTLGNPPAIDNTKALLREGVSILTASRSDQPSVEAGGGGLFTSLAVDALGGGAADVLGAVSAPSLYSYVEAALGAWDQRPLFKSHVSQLVALRRCAPPVDLSILRRLPLMFPLPAEDLLLDSSYEPTSPNADPKKVAIFQDLQSLSRIYLVVPCDASHMYGAAMGSKACNTIRAVLLEVSG
;
A
#
# COMPACT_ATOMS: atom_id res chain seq x y z
N MET A 1 -10.64 2.82 18.98
CA MET A 1 -10.11 3.97 18.21
C MET A 1 -10.20 5.21 19.09
N LEU A 2 -9.08 5.90 19.30
CA LEU A 2 -9.06 7.20 19.98
C LEU A 2 -9.33 8.30 18.93
N LYS A 3 -10.20 9.24 19.25
CA LYS A 3 -10.43 10.44 18.46
C LYS A 3 -10.37 11.65 19.39
N ALA A 4 -9.52 12.62 19.06
CA ALA A 4 -9.48 13.87 19.78
C ALA A 4 -10.80 14.63 19.60
N PRO A 5 -11.45 15.11 20.69
CA PRO A 5 -12.64 15.92 20.59
C PRO A 5 -12.29 17.28 19.98
N VAL A 6 -13.24 17.85 19.23
CA VAL A 6 -13.14 19.23 18.71
C VAL A 6 -13.66 20.18 19.79
N GLY A 7 -12.78 21.05 20.31
CA GLY A 7 -13.15 22.15 21.19
C GLY A 7 -13.49 21.74 22.63
N GLY A 8 -12.51 21.67 23.52
CA GLY A 8 -12.65 21.80 24.98
C GLY A 8 -13.48 20.74 25.71
N ALA A 9 -13.73 19.58 25.11
CA ALA A 9 -14.48 18.51 25.75
C ALA A 9 -13.63 17.79 26.82
N SER A 10 -14.31 17.16 27.78
CA SER A 10 -13.71 16.46 28.93
C SER A 10 -12.82 15.25 28.60
N ASP A 11 -12.80 14.82 27.35
CA ASP A 11 -12.16 13.58 26.91
C ASP A 11 -10.88 13.86 26.06
N CYS A 12 -10.03 14.76 26.57
CA CYS A 12 -8.75 15.05 25.92
C CYS A 12 -7.88 13.79 25.83
N ILE A 13 -7.25 13.59 24.66
CA ILE A 13 -6.21 12.57 24.49
C ILE A 13 -4.93 13.10 25.10
N THR A 14 -4.71 12.69 26.35
CA THR A 14 -3.50 13.03 27.10
C THR A 14 -2.35 12.08 26.71
N ARG A 15 -1.13 12.47 27.08
CA ARG A 15 0.05 11.62 26.92
C ARG A 15 -0.13 10.24 27.56
N VAL A 16 -0.72 10.19 28.75
CA VAL A 16 -0.97 8.92 29.46
C VAL A 16 -1.91 8.03 28.65
N VAL A 17 -3.05 8.58 28.21
CA VAL A 17 -4.05 7.83 27.44
C VAL A 17 -3.47 7.32 26.11
N LEU A 18 -2.72 8.14 25.39
CA LEU A 18 -2.11 7.75 24.11
C LEU A 18 -1.06 6.66 24.35
N ARG A 19 -0.17 6.85 25.34
CA ARG A 19 0.87 5.90 25.71
C ARG A 19 0.29 4.52 26.05
N GLU A 20 -0.64 4.46 27.00
CA GLU A 20 -1.26 3.20 27.44
C GLU A 20 -1.98 2.49 26.28
N SER A 21 -2.60 3.26 25.38
CA SER A 21 -3.29 2.71 24.22
C SER A 21 -2.32 2.08 23.21
N ILE A 22 -1.17 2.70 22.97
CA ILE A 22 -0.12 2.14 22.10
C ILE A 22 0.52 0.92 22.74
N GLU A 23 0.88 0.98 24.03
CA GLU A 23 1.43 -0.15 24.76
C GLU A 23 0.47 -1.34 24.73
N LYS A 24 -0.81 -1.13 25.01
CA LYS A 24 -1.85 -2.17 24.96
C LYS A 24 -2.00 -2.76 23.54
N LEU A 25 -1.94 -1.93 22.50
CA LEU A 25 -2.00 -2.40 21.11
C LEU A 25 -0.90 -3.42 20.83
N PHE A 26 0.33 -3.10 21.20
CA PHE A 26 1.50 -3.91 20.86
C PHE A 26 1.73 -5.09 21.83
N GLN A 27 1.16 -5.07 23.03
CA GLN A 27 1.21 -6.20 23.95
C GLN A 27 0.28 -7.35 23.58
N ASN A 28 -0.75 -7.11 22.77
CA ASN A 28 -1.68 -8.13 22.35
C ASN A 28 -1.03 -9.07 21.32
N LYS A 29 -1.28 -10.38 21.46
CA LYS A 29 -0.95 -11.35 20.44
C LYS A 29 -1.95 -11.20 19.29
N ALA A 30 -1.45 -10.97 18.08
CA ALA A 30 -2.25 -10.82 16.87
C ALA A 30 -1.40 -11.16 15.63
N ASP A 31 -2.02 -11.49 14.52
CA ASP A 31 -1.32 -11.65 13.26
C ASP A 31 -0.79 -10.28 12.77
N VAL A 32 -1.59 -9.23 12.93
CA VAL A 32 -1.23 -7.85 12.55
C VAL A 32 -1.64 -6.88 13.64
N ALA A 33 -0.72 -6.02 14.08
CA ALA A 33 -1.01 -4.83 14.87
C ALA A 33 -0.78 -3.58 14.02
N LEU A 34 -1.83 -2.78 13.80
CA LEU A 34 -1.75 -1.55 13.01
C LEU A 34 -1.94 -0.34 13.92
N LEU A 35 -0.93 0.51 13.97
CA LEU A 35 -0.98 1.83 14.58
C LEU A 35 -1.09 2.89 13.47
N HIS A 36 -2.17 3.67 13.48
CA HIS A 36 -2.29 4.86 12.67
C HIS A 36 -2.38 6.08 13.58
N PHE A 37 -1.51 7.05 13.37
CA PHE A 37 -1.54 8.34 14.03
C PHE A 37 -1.65 9.47 13.00
N SER A 38 -2.67 10.30 13.15
CA SER A 38 -2.84 11.54 12.37
C SER A 38 -2.98 12.70 13.35
N GLY A 39 -2.06 13.66 13.28
CA GLY A 39 -2.01 14.76 14.23
C GLY A 39 -0.72 15.56 14.13
N HIS A 40 -0.44 16.34 15.18
CA HIS A 40 0.81 17.10 15.21
C HIS A 40 1.98 16.26 15.70
N GLY A 41 3.12 16.44 15.03
CA GLY A 41 4.42 15.94 15.46
C GLY A 41 5.34 17.11 15.75
N THR A 42 6.30 16.90 16.62
CA THR A 42 7.38 17.87 16.90
C THR A 42 8.69 17.12 17.09
N ILE A 43 9.79 17.82 17.00
CA ILE A 43 11.14 17.30 17.22
C ILE A 43 11.91 18.23 18.14
N ASN A 44 12.70 17.67 19.02
CA ASN A 44 13.70 18.38 19.80
C ASN A 44 15.07 17.70 19.64
N ASN A 45 16.07 18.13 20.41
CA ASN A 45 17.43 17.58 20.34
C ASN A 45 17.54 16.13 20.84
N LEU A 46 16.49 15.60 21.48
CA LEU A 46 16.49 14.27 22.07
C LEU A 46 15.70 13.27 21.22
N ASP A 47 14.50 13.67 20.70
CA ASP A 47 13.59 12.79 20.00
C ASP A 47 12.57 13.55 19.14
N GLY A 48 11.80 12.80 18.32
CA GLY A 48 10.49 13.20 17.78
C GLY A 48 9.37 12.81 18.74
N TYR A 49 8.28 13.56 18.72
CA TYR A 49 7.15 13.35 19.63
C TYR A 49 5.82 13.39 18.88
N LEU A 50 4.94 12.47 19.24
CA LEU A 50 3.51 12.53 18.92
C LEU A 50 2.86 13.49 19.91
N VAL A 51 2.49 14.67 19.43
CA VAL A 51 1.96 15.76 20.28
C VAL A 51 0.57 15.40 20.77
N THR A 52 0.35 15.52 22.07
CA THR A 52 -0.94 15.27 22.72
C THR A 52 -1.64 16.57 23.14
N GLN A 53 -2.94 16.51 23.46
CA GLN A 53 -3.72 17.70 23.78
C GLN A 53 -3.33 18.35 25.11
N ASP A 54 -2.63 17.65 25.97
CA ASP A 54 -2.04 18.15 27.22
C ASP A 54 -0.57 18.56 27.11
N ALA A 55 -0.05 18.64 25.89
CA ALA A 55 1.35 18.95 25.60
C ALA A 55 1.76 20.30 26.22
N ARG A 56 2.96 20.31 26.82
CA ARG A 56 3.59 21.48 27.43
C ARG A 56 5.06 21.54 27.00
N LYS A 57 5.68 22.67 27.16
CA LYS A 57 7.11 22.82 26.93
C LYS A 57 7.89 21.81 27.80
N TYR A 58 8.71 20.98 27.16
CA TYR A 58 9.46 19.86 27.72
C TYR A 58 8.64 18.61 28.09
N ASP A 59 7.35 18.60 27.76
CA ASP A 59 6.47 17.46 27.88
C ASP A 59 5.50 17.44 26.69
N GLU A 60 6.06 17.22 25.50
CA GLU A 60 5.40 17.44 24.23
C GLU A 60 4.38 16.31 23.89
N GLY A 61 4.55 15.14 24.50
CA GLY A 61 3.69 14.00 24.22
C GLY A 61 4.41 12.66 24.30
N VAL A 62 4.09 11.71 23.40
CA VAL A 62 4.70 10.38 23.37
C VAL A 62 5.93 10.38 22.46
N ALA A 63 7.08 9.99 23.00
CA ALA A 63 8.32 9.91 22.23
C ALA A 63 8.23 8.83 21.14
N MET A 64 8.72 9.15 19.95
CA MET A 64 8.74 8.21 18.81
C MET A 64 9.67 7.02 19.07
N SER A 65 10.75 7.23 19.84
CA SER A 65 11.61 6.13 20.29
C SER A 65 10.89 5.13 21.19
N ASP A 66 9.97 5.60 22.07
CA ASP A 66 9.14 4.72 22.89
C ASP A 66 8.20 3.89 21.99
N VAL A 67 7.54 4.52 21.03
CA VAL A 67 6.66 3.82 20.05
C VAL A 67 7.44 2.73 19.32
N LEU A 68 8.65 3.05 18.85
CA LEU A 68 9.50 2.08 18.16
C LEU A 68 9.91 0.93 19.06
N LYS A 69 10.26 1.23 20.32
CA LYS A 69 10.60 0.19 21.31
C LYS A 69 9.43 -0.75 21.52
N TRP A 70 8.22 -0.24 21.77
CA TRP A 70 7.03 -1.08 21.94
C TRP A 70 6.69 -1.87 20.69
N ALA A 71 6.89 -1.31 19.50
CA ALA A 71 6.71 -2.02 18.23
C ALA A 71 7.70 -3.19 18.11
N ASN A 72 8.98 -2.97 18.47
CA ASN A 72 10.00 -4.01 18.45
C ASN A 72 9.78 -5.09 19.54
N ASP A 73 9.19 -4.72 20.67
CA ASP A 73 8.85 -5.64 21.77
C ASP A 73 7.45 -6.27 21.59
N SER A 74 6.74 -5.95 20.50
CA SER A 74 5.37 -6.39 20.25
C SER A 74 5.26 -7.91 20.13
N ARG A 75 4.11 -8.45 20.61
CA ARG A 75 3.73 -9.85 20.47
C ARG A 75 2.97 -10.15 19.16
N ALA A 76 2.63 -9.14 18.40
CA ALA A 76 2.05 -9.34 17.06
C ALA A 76 3.11 -9.89 16.10
N GLU A 77 2.71 -10.74 15.16
CA GLU A 77 3.61 -11.24 14.12
C GLU A 77 4.09 -10.09 13.24
N GLU A 78 3.16 -9.29 12.75
CA GLU A 78 3.44 -8.10 11.96
C GLU A 78 2.98 -6.83 12.69
N VAL A 79 3.80 -5.80 12.64
CA VAL A 79 3.48 -4.46 13.15
C VAL A 79 3.58 -3.47 12.01
N VAL A 80 2.50 -2.73 11.77
CA VAL A 80 2.47 -1.68 10.77
C VAL A 80 2.16 -0.35 11.43
N ILE A 81 3.04 0.62 11.23
CA ILE A 81 2.91 1.97 11.79
C ILE A 81 2.72 2.95 10.65
N LEU A 82 1.58 3.64 10.62
CA LEU A 82 1.24 4.69 9.68
C LEU A 82 1.23 6.03 10.41
N MET A 83 2.13 6.95 10.02
CA MET A 83 2.30 8.26 10.67
C MET A 83 1.98 9.40 9.70
N ASP A 84 0.89 10.09 9.96
CA ASP A 84 0.49 11.32 9.27
C ASP A 84 0.70 12.52 10.21
N CYS A 85 1.95 12.86 10.42
CA CYS A 85 2.35 14.02 11.22
C CYS A 85 3.69 14.59 10.74
N CYS A 86 3.95 15.86 11.05
CA CYS A 86 5.24 16.48 10.77
C CYS A 86 6.38 15.71 11.46
N PHE A 87 7.55 15.67 10.85
CA PHE A 87 8.74 15.00 11.39
C PHE A 87 8.61 13.49 11.63
N SER A 88 7.55 12.86 11.12
CA SER A 88 7.35 11.41 11.28
C SER A 88 8.47 10.57 10.66
N GLY A 89 9.17 11.12 9.67
CA GLY A 89 10.36 10.50 9.07
C GLY A 89 11.52 10.23 10.03
N THR A 90 11.52 10.84 11.22
CA THR A 90 12.52 10.55 12.28
C THR A 90 12.23 9.23 12.98
N LEU A 91 11.02 8.68 12.86
CA LEU A 91 10.67 7.40 13.49
C LEU A 91 11.61 6.28 13.00
N GLY A 92 12.20 5.60 13.95
CA GLY A 92 13.21 4.58 13.68
C GLY A 92 14.64 5.12 13.53
N ASN A 93 14.85 6.43 13.65
CA ASN A 93 16.17 7.07 13.67
C ASN A 93 16.42 7.66 15.04
N PRO A 94 16.91 6.91 16.03
CA PRO A 94 17.29 7.51 17.32
C PRO A 94 18.38 8.56 17.12
N PRO A 95 18.35 9.68 17.87
CA PRO A 95 19.30 10.79 17.71
C PRO A 95 20.79 10.39 17.83
N ALA A 96 21.07 9.27 18.48
CA ALA A 96 22.42 8.75 18.68
C ALA A 96 22.91 7.84 17.53
N ILE A 97 22.09 7.54 16.55
CA ILE A 97 22.42 6.66 15.43
C ILE A 97 22.07 7.39 14.13
N ASP A 98 23.02 7.42 13.21
CA ASP A 98 22.94 7.96 11.87
C ASP A 98 21.52 7.88 11.27
N ASN A 99 20.97 9.01 10.80
CA ASN A 99 19.64 9.17 10.22
C ASN A 99 19.34 8.23 9.02
N THR A 100 20.30 7.46 8.57
CA THR A 100 20.20 6.50 7.48
C THR A 100 19.80 5.09 7.96
N LYS A 101 19.76 4.81 9.28
CA LYS A 101 19.52 3.49 9.83
C LYS A 101 18.28 3.46 10.72
N ALA A 102 17.45 2.43 10.55
CA ALA A 102 16.36 2.11 11.47
C ALA A 102 16.65 0.76 12.15
N LEU A 103 16.46 0.69 13.47
CA LEU A 103 16.54 -0.56 14.21
C LEU A 103 15.13 -1.16 14.30
N LEU A 104 14.79 -2.01 13.34
CA LEU A 104 13.51 -2.71 13.29
C LEU A 104 13.74 -4.20 13.51
N ARG A 105 12.93 -4.81 14.40
CA ARG A 105 12.84 -6.27 14.40
C ARG A 105 12.13 -6.76 13.12
N GLU A 106 12.30 -8.04 12.83
CA GLU A 106 11.52 -8.69 11.77
C GLU A 106 10.02 -8.57 12.03
N GLY A 107 9.24 -8.29 10.98
CA GLY A 107 7.80 -8.06 11.04
C GLY A 107 7.41 -6.61 11.33
N VAL A 108 8.32 -5.64 11.35
CA VAL A 108 7.98 -4.23 11.57
C VAL A 108 8.09 -3.43 10.28
N SER A 109 7.02 -2.71 9.95
CA SER A 109 6.94 -1.77 8.82
C SER A 109 6.46 -0.40 9.30
N ILE A 110 7.11 0.66 8.82
CA ILE A 110 6.81 2.05 9.14
C ILE A 110 6.58 2.81 7.85
N LEU A 111 5.45 3.46 7.73
CA LEU A 111 5.10 4.38 6.65
C LEU A 111 4.85 5.76 7.24
N THR A 112 5.48 6.78 6.69
CA THR A 112 5.33 8.16 7.16
C THR A 112 4.92 9.09 6.03
N ALA A 113 4.06 10.07 6.33
CA ALA A 113 3.57 11.04 5.37
C ALA A 113 4.67 11.92 4.77
N SER A 114 5.71 12.21 5.54
CA SER A 114 6.81 13.07 5.13
C SER A 114 8.16 12.57 5.67
N ARG A 115 9.23 13.03 5.05
CA ARG A 115 10.59 12.88 5.58
C ARG A 115 10.79 13.80 6.80
N SER A 116 11.89 13.57 7.50
CA SER A 116 12.23 14.32 8.72
C SER A 116 12.35 15.84 8.54
N ASP A 117 12.55 16.31 7.32
CA ASP A 117 12.78 17.71 6.94
C ASP A 117 11.59 18.38 6.25
N GLN A 118 10.46 17.68 6.11
CA GLN A 118 9.29 18.18 5.36
C GLN A 118 8.03 18.22 6.23
N PRO A 119 7.19 19.26 6.11
CA PRO A 119 5.87 19.29 6.71
C PRO A 119 4.91 18.35 5.99
N SER A 120 3.91 17.82 6.71
CA SER A 120 2.79 17.09 6.09
C SER A 120 1.84 18.05 5.39
N VAL A 121 1.31 17.67 4.23
CA VAL A 121 0.30 18.45 3.50
C VAL A 121 -1.08 18.09 3.99
N GLU A 122 -1.88 19.10 4.31
CA GLU A 122 -3.29 18.97 4.63
C GLU A 122 -4.15 19.33 3.42
N ALA A 123 -5.13 18.50 3.10
CA ALA A 123 -6.12 18.74 2.05
C ALA A 123 -7.52 18.42 2.56
N GLY A 124 -8.48 19.33 2.38
CA GLY A 124 -9.88 19.08 2.73
C GLY A 124 -10.17 18.85 4.21
N GLY A 125 -9.32 19.36 5.13
CA GLY A 125 -9.50 19.23 6.58
C GLY A 125 -8.98 17.92 7.18
N GLY A 126 -8.13 17.18 6.45
CA GLY A 126 -7.41 15.98 6.91
C GLY A 126 -6.06 15.84 6.20
N GLY A 127 -5.20 14.98 6.75
CA GLY A 127 -3.92 14.67 6.12
C GLY A 127 -4.12 13.96 4.77
N LEU A 128 -3.46 14.46 3.72
CA LEU A 128 -3.51 13.86 2.39
C LEU A 128 -3.03 12.40 2.42
N PHE A 129 -1.98 12.12 3.18
CA PHE A 129 -1.46 10.76 3.39
C PHE A 129 -2.54 9.82 3.96
N THR A 130 -3.26 10.27 5.00
CA THR A 130 -4.34 9.48 5.62
C THR A 130 -5.44 9.17 4.61
N SER A 131 -5.87 10.15 3.80
CA SER A 131 -6.88 9.94 2.78
C SER A 131 -6.45 8.91 1.74
N LEU A 132 -5.22 9.02 1.23
CA LEU A 132 -4.64 8.05 0.29
C LEU A 132 -4.45 6.67 0.91
N ALA A 133 -4.06 6.58 2.19
CA ALA A 133 -3.95 5.30 2.90
C ALA A 133 -5.31 4.62 3.07
N VAL A 134 -6.38 5.39 3.30
CA VAL A 134 -7.75 4.86 3.36
C VAL A 134 -8.20 4.34 2.00
N ASP A 135 -7.93 5.08 0.91
CA ASP A 135 -8.25 4.65 -0.45
C ASP A 135 -7.46 3.39 -0.85
N ALA A 136 -6.17 3.34 -0.52
CA ALA A 136 -5.31 2.17 -0.71
C ALA A 136 -5.88 0.93 -0.01
N LEU A 137 -6.24 1.08 1.28
CA LEU A 137 -6.87 0.02 2.08
C LEU A 137 -8.29 -0.30 1.58
N GLY A 138 -8.97 0.66 0.94
CA GLY A 138 -10.27 0.47 0.29
C GLY A 138 -10.22 -0.46 -0.92
N GLY A 139 -9.03 -0.78 -1.42
CA GLY A 139 -8.79 -1.63 -2.57
C GLY A 139 -7.93 -0.99 -3.66
N GLY A 140 -7.63 0.32 -3.55
CA GLY A 140 -6.80 1.03 -4.52
C GLY A 140 -5.38 0.45 -4.65
N ALA A 141 -4.85 -0.14 -3.57
CA ALA A 141 -3.55 -0.80 -3.55
C ALA A 141 -3.63 -2.33 -3.58
N ALA A 142 -4.80 -2.90 -3.91
CA ALA A 142 -4.95 -4.35 -3.97
C ALA A 142 -4.16 -4.94 -5.16
N ASP A 143 -3.45 -6.02 -4.89
CA ASP A 143 -2.83 -6.83 -5.94
C ASP A 143 -3.87 -7.62 -6.76
N VAL A 144 -3.41 -8.38 -7.73
CA VAL A 144 -4.27 -9.20 -8.60
C VAL A 144 -5.07 -10.27 -7.84
N LEU A 145 -4.67 -10.61 -6.62
CA LEU A 145 -5.37 -11.54 -5.73
C LEU A 145 -6.27 -10.82 -4.70
N GLY A 146 -6.36 -9.51 -4.76
CA GLY A 146 -7.14 -8.69 -3.86
C GLY A 146 -6.46 -8.40 -2.52
N ALA A 147 -5.17 -8.69 -2.36
CA ALA A 147 -4.46 -8.43 -1.11
C ALA A 147 -3.83 -7.02 -1.11
N VAL A 148 -4.02 -6.28 -0.01
CA VAL A 148 -3.32 -5.03 0.27
C VAL A 148 -2.27 -5.29 1.33
N SER A 149 -1.01 -5.05 1.03
CA SER A 149 0.14 -5.17 1.94
C SER A 149 0.70 -3.80 2.31
N ALA A 150 1.60 -3.72 3.30
CA ALA A 150 2.27 -2.47 3.65
C ALA A 150 3.09 -1.89 2.47
N PRO A 151 3.88 -2.68 1.70
CA PRO A 151 4.55 -2.19 0.50
C PRO A 151 3.60 -1.71 -0.60
N SER A 152 2.50 -2.43 -0.87
CA SER A 152 1.55 -2.00 -1.92
C SER A 152 0.81 -0.72 -1.53
N LEU A 153 0.49 -0.55 -0.24
CA LEU A 153 -0.05 0.70 0.31
C LEU A 153 0.95 1.85 0.10
N TYR A 154 2.23 1.63 0.43
CA TYR A 154 3.28 2.63 0.21
C TYR A 154 3.40 3.01 -1.27
N SER A 155 3.48 2.03 -2.17
CA SER A 155 3.59 2.29 -3.61
C SER A 155 2.40 3.10 -4.15
N TYR A 156 1.19 2.81 -3.67
CA TYR A 156 -0.01 3.56 -4.05
C TYR A 156 0.08 5.03 -3.59
N VAL A 157 0.43 5.25 -2.32
CA VAL A 157 0.57 6.60 -1.75
C VAL A 157 1.70 7.36 -2.43
N GLU A 158 2.85 6.73 -2.65
CA GLU A 158 4.03 7.34 -3.30
C GLU A 158 3.71 7.75 -4.74
N ALA A 159 3.05 6.89 -5.50
CA ALA A 159 2.63 7.20 -6.87
C ALA A 159 1.64 8.37 -6.93
N ALA A 160 0.70 8.45 -5.97
CA ALA A 160 -0.25 9.55 -5.89
C ALA A 160 0.38 10.88 -5.47
N LEU A 161 1.41 10.83 -4.60
CA LEU A 161 2.14 12.01 -4.12
C LEU A 161 3.33 12.40 -5.00
N GLY A 162 3.73 11.56 -5.95
CA GLY A 162 4.98 11.69 -6.70
C GLY A 162 5.16 12.99 -7.49
N ALA A 163 4.05 13.70 -7.80
CA ALA A 163 4.08 15.03 -8.46
C ALA A 163 4.18 16.21 -7.45
N TRP A 164 4.14 15.93 -6.15
CA TRP A 164 4.14 16.93 -5.08
C TRP A 164 5.48 16.90 -4.36
N ASP A 165 5.87 17.98 -3.72
CA ASP A 165 7.15 18.07 -2.97
C ASP A 165 7.19 17.15 -1.75
N GLN A 166 6.03 16.67 -1.28
CA GLN A 166 5.94 15.75 -0.15
C GLN A 166 6.30 14.33 -0.59
N ARG A 167 7.31 13.73 0.05
CA ARG A 167 7.72 12.36 -0.21
C ARG A 167 7.51 11.47 1.00
N PRO A 168 6.65 10.46 0.90
CA PRO A 168 6.48 9.50 1.96
C PRO A 168 7.77 8.69 2.17
N LEU A 169 7.93 8.15 3.37
CA LEU A 169 9.05 7.29 3.70
C LEU A 169 8.52 5.91 4.10
N PHE A 170 9.18 4.87 3.60
CA PHE A 170 8.93 3.49 3.98
C PHE A 170 10.19 2.86 4.57
N LYS A 171 10.07 2.30 5.77
CA LYS A 171 11.10 1.48 6.43
C LYS A 171 10.48 0.15 6.80
N SER A 172 11.12 -0.95 6.47
CA SER A 172 10.56 -2.27 6.73
C SER A 172 11.66 -3.30 6.94
N HIS A 173 11.40 -4.26 7.83
CA HIS A 173 12.18 -5.45 8.01
C HIS A 173 11.23 -6.64 8.10
N VAL A 174 10.91 -7.23 6.95
CA VAL A 174 9.94 -8.34 6.84
C VAL A 174 10.54 -9.47 6.01
N SER A 175 10.24 -10.71 6.39
CA SER A 175 10.63 -11.92 5.63
C SER A 175 9.50 -12.38 4.70
N GLN A 176 8.27 -11.97 4.97
CA GLN A 176 7.10 -12.27 4.14
C GLN A 176 6.12 -11.11 4.14
N LEU A 177 5.31 -11.02 3.09
CA LEU A 177 4.27 -10.00 2.99
C LEU A 177 2.96 -10.52 3.55
N VAL A 178 2.44 -9.83 4.57
CA VAL A 178 1.13 -10.11 5.15
C VAL A 178 0.09 -9.16 4.56
N ALA A 179 -1.09 -9.71 4.25
CA ALA A 179 -2.20 -8.89 3.78
C ALA A 179 -2.83 -8.14 4.96
N LEU A 180 -2.73 -6.81 4.95
CA LEU A 180 -3.42 -5.93 5.91
C LEU A 180 -4.93 -5.97 5.68
N ARG A 181 -5.33 -6.14 4.43
CA ARG A 181 -6.72 -6.27 4.02
C ARG A 181 -6.83 -7.16 2.78
N ARG A 182 -7.92 -7.91 2.70
CA ARG A 182 -8.32 -8.62 1.50
C ARG A 182 -9.57 -7.97 0.93
N CYS A 183 -9.47 -7.55 -0.33
CA CYS A 183 -10.54 -7.00 -1.14
C CYS A 183 -11.00 -8.02 -2.17
N ALA A 184 -12.09 -7.73 -2.87
CA ALA A 184 -12.45 -8.52 -4.05
C ALA A 184 -11.33 -8.37 -5.10
N PRO A 185 -10.80 -9.47 -5.67
CA PRO A 185 -9.80 -9.39 -6.71
C PRO A 185 -10.38 -8.69 -7.95
N PRO A 186 -9.58 -7.91 -8.68
CA PRO A 186 -10.04 -7.17 -9.88
C PRO A 186 -10.46 -8.09 -11.03
N VAL A 187 -9.99 -9.32 -11.02
CA VAL A 187 -10.35 -10.37 -11.97
C VAL A 187 -10.62 -11.66 -11.21
N ASP A 188 -11.63 -12.40 -11.64
CA ASP A 188 -11.99 -13.68 -11.02
C ASP A 188 -10.79 -14.64 -11.01
N LEU A 189 -10.58 -15.32 -9.86
CA LEU A 189 -9.47 -16.25 -9.69
C LEU A 189 -9.52 -17.42 -10.68
N SER A 190 -10.69 -17.80 -11.16
CA SER A 190 -10.84 -18.83 -12.18
C SER A 190 -10.23 -18.42 -13.51
N ILE A 191 -10.30 -17.13 -13.86
CA ILE A 191 -9.66 -16.56 -15.05
C ILE A 191 -8.12 -16.56 -14.87
N LEU A 192 -7.64 -16.13 -13.72
CA LEU A 192 -6.19 -16.14 -13.42
C LEU A 192 -5.61 -17.57 -13.50
N ARG A 193 -6.35 -18.56 -13.01
CA ARG A 193 -5.94 -19.98 -13.07
C ARG A 193 -5.90 -20.53 -14.49
N ARG A 194 -6.63 -19.93 -15.45
CA ARG A 194 -6.58 -20.32 -16.86
C ARG A 194 -5.44 -19.67 -17.64
N LEU A 195 -4.82 -18.62 -17.09
CA LEU A 195 -3.72 -17.91 -17.77
C LEU A 195 -2.59 -18.84 -18.24
N PRO A 196 -2.06 -19.77 -17.41
CA PRO A 196 -1.03 -20.72 -17.87
C PRO A 196 -1.51 -21.70 -18.93
N LEU A 197 -2.82 -21.91 -19.09
CA LEU A 197 -3.38 -22.75 -20.15
C LEU A 197 -3.47 -22.00 -21.49
N MET A 198 -3.60 -20.67 -21.43
CA MET A 198 -3.59 -19.80 -22.60
C MET A 198 -2.18 -19.49 -23.09
N PHE A 199 -1.23 -19.40 -22.14
CA PHE A 199 0.18 -19.08 -22.36
C PHE A 199 1.05 -20.14 -21.68
N PRO A 200 1.30 -21.29 -22.33
CA PRO A 200 2.08 -22.38 -21.74
C PRO A 200 3.55 -21.98 -21.46
N LEU A 201 4.09 -21.05 -22.26
CA LEU A 201 5.42 -20.49 -22.09
C LEU A 201 5.34 -18.96 -21.87
N PRO A 202 6.21 -18.42 -21.02
CA PRO A 202 6.19 -16.99 -20.67
C PRO A 202 6.33 -16.01 -21.85
N ALA A 203 7.08 -16.37 -22.88
CA ALA A 203 7.34 -15.55 -24.05
C ALA A 203 6.50 -15.94 -25.28
N GLU A 204 5.52 -16.81 -25.10
CA GLU A 204 4.68 -17.28 -26.18
C GLU A 204 3.53 -16.30 -26.43
N ASP A 205 3.34 -15.97 -27.71
CA ASP A 205 2.24 -15.13 -28.13
C ASP A 205 1.02 -15.98 -28.51
N LEU A 206 -0.15 -15.60 -28.04
CA LEU A 206 -1.41 -16.23 -28.45
C LEU A 206 -1.92 -15.55 -29.74
N LEU A 207 -2.01 -16.33 -30.79
CA LEU A 207 -2.55 -15.87 -32.08
C LEU A 207 -4.09 -15.84 -32.01
N LEU A 208 -4.67 -14.69 -32.32
CA LEU A 208 -6.11 -14.51 -32.44
C LEU A 208 -6.53 -14.51 -33.93
N ASP A 209 -7.76 -14.94 -34.16
CA ASP A 209 -8.43 -14.86 -35.48
C ASP A 209 -9.91 -14.42 -35.30
N SER A 210 -10.64 -14.30 -36.40
CA SER A 210 -12.04 -13.85 -36.36
C SER A 210 -12.98 -14.79 -35.59
N SER A 211 -12.57 -16.00 -35.23
CA SER A 211 -13.39 -16.91 -34.43
C SER A 211 -13.42 -16.55 -32.93
N TYR A 212 -12.53 -15.68 -32.48
CA TYR A 212 -12.53 -15.12 -31.12
C TYR A 212 -13.51 -13.94 -30.96
N GLU A 213 -13.98 -13.36 -32.04
CA GLU A 213 -14.85 -12.19 -32.03
C GLU A 213 -16.33 -12.60 -31.99
N PRO A 214 -17.12 -12.21 -30.97
CA PRO A 214 -18.49 -12.65 -30.76
C PRO A 214 -19.46 -12.25 -31.90
N THR A 215 -19.15 -11.17 -32.63
CA THR A 215 -19.98 -10.69 -33.74
C THR A 215 -19.57 -11.26 -35.09
N SER A 216 -18.50 -12.05 -35.13
CA SER A 216 -18.02 -12.67 -36.39
C SER A 216 -18.95 -13.81 -36.85
N PRO A 217 -19.18 -13.95 -38.16
CA PRO A 217 -19.87 -15.12 -38.72
C PRO A 217 -19.18 -16.46 -38.40
N ASN A 218 -17.87 -16.41 -38.07
CA ASN A 218 -17.05 -17.59 -37.74
C ASN A 218 -16.83 -17.74 -36.22
N ALA A 219 -17.61 -17.06 -35.40
CA ALA A 219 -17.43 -17.08 -33.94
C ALA A 219 -17.53 -18.51 -33.38
N ASP A 220 -16.51 -18.89 -32.60
CA ASP A 220 -16.51 -20.13 -31.81
C ASP A 220 -16.80 -19.79 -30.34
N PRO A 221 -17.86 -20.31 -29.72
CA PRO A 221 -18.22 -19.99 -28.36
C PRO A 221 -17.08 -20.20 -27.34
N LYS A 222 -16.23 -21.21 -27.53
CA LYS A 222 -15.09 -21.46 -26.65
C LYS A 222 -14.00 -20.41 -26.81
N LYS A 223 -13.68 -20.02 -28.03
CA LYS A 223 -12.70 -18.98 -28.32
C LYS A 223 -13.20 -17.60 -27.89
N VAL A 224 -14.49 -17.32 -28.07
CA VAL A 224 -15.13 -16.09 -27.57
C VAL A 224 -15.01 -16.00 -26.05
N ALA A 225 -15.23 -17.09 -25.31
CA ALA A 225 -15.04 -17.10 -23.87
C ALA A 225 -13.58 -16.83 -23.46
N ILE A 226 -12.61 -17.40 -24.17
CA ILE A 226 -11.18 -17.10 -23.98
C ILE A 226 -10.90 -15.62 -24.23
N PHE A 227 -11.47 -15.03 -25.29
CA PHE A 227 -11.29 -13.63 -25.60
C PHE A 227 -11.83 -12.69 -24.51
N GLN A 228 -12.99 -13.03 -23.93
CA GLN A 228 -13.54 -12.29 -22.78
C GLN A 228 -12.64 -12.37 -21.54
N ASP A 229 -12.04 -13.53 -21.29
CA ASP A 229 -11.04 -13.69 -20.24
C ASP A 229 -9.81 -12.79 -20.52
N LEU A 230 -9.31 -12.81 -21.74
CA LEU A 230 -8.17 -11.96 -22.17
C LEU A 230 -8.47 -10.47 -22.04
N GLN A 231 -9.69 -10.03 -22.37
CA GLN A 231 -10.14 -8.65 -22.15
C GLN A 231 -10.12 -8.28 -20.66
N SER A 232 -10.56 -9.19 -19.78
CA SER A 232 -10.54 -8.98 -18.34
C SER A 232 -9.10 -8.89 -17.79
N LEU A 233 -8.21 -9.75 -18.27
CA LEU A 233 -6.78 -9.74 -17.92
C LEU A 233 -6.06 -8.51 -18.47
N SER A 234 -6.45 -8.01 -19.64
CA SER A 234 -5.87 -6.81 -20.24
C SER A 234 -6.19 -5.54 -19.46
N ARG A 235 -7.35 -5.48 -18.81
CA ARG A 235 -7.73 -4.33 -17.96
C ARG A 235 -6.78 -4.12 -16.77
N ILE A 236 -6.12 -5.18 -16.34
CA ILE A 236 -5.14 -5.17 -15.23
C ILE A 236 -3.71 -5.39 -15.73
N TYR A 237 -3.49 -5.24 -17.03
CA TYR A 237 -2.18 -5.34 -17.70
C TYR A 237 -1.45 -6.68 -17.51
N LEU A 238 -2.16 -7.76 -17.23
CA LEU A 238 -1.57 -9.11 -17.22
C LEU A 238 -1.38 -9.67 -18.64
N VAL A 239 -2.12 -9.17 -19.60
CA VAL A 239 -1.92 -9.44 -21.02
C VAL A 239 -1.99 -8.14 -21.82
N VAL A 240 -1.25 -8.06 -22.89
CA VAL A 240 -1.25 -6.91 -23.80
C VAL A 240 -1.36 -7.37 -25.26
N PRO A 241 -2.09 -6.63 -26.10
CA PRO A 241 -2.05 -6.87 -27.53
C PRO A 241 -0.66 -6.46 -28.07
N CYS A 242 -0.05 -7.31 -28.91
CA CYS A 242 1.17 -6.97 -29.62
C CYS A 242 0.77 -6.12 -30.85
N ASP A 243 1.47 -5.00 -31.08
CA ASP A 243 1.30 -4.10 -32.23
C ASP A 243 -0.15 -3.60 -32.49
N ALA A 244 -1.04 -3.67 -31.50
CA ALA A 244 -2.38 -3.10 -31.54
C ALA A 244 -2.62 -2.20 -30.31
N SER A 245 -3.36 -1.11 -30.50
CA SER A 245 -3.66 -0.18 -29.40
C SER A 245 -4.72 -0.70 -28.41
N HIS A 246 -5.45 -1.75 -28.77
CA HIS A 246 -6.51 -2.33 -27.96
C HIS A 246 -6.85 -3.76 -28.39
N MET A 247 -7.50 -4.54 -27.50
CA MET A 247 -7.84 -5.95 -27.69
C MET A 247 -8.71 -6.23 -28.93
N TYR A 248 -9.66 -5.35 -29.21
CA TYR A 248 -10.51 -5.48 -30.40
C TYR A 248 -9.70 -5.39 -31.70
N GLY A 249 -8.75 -4.48 -31.78
CA GLY A 249 -7.83 -4.38 -32.92
C GLY A 249 -6.99 -5.63 -33.11
N ALA A 250 -6.60 -6.31 -32.05
CA ALA A 250 -5.89 -7.58 -32.12
C ALA A 250 -6.75 -8.73 -32.69
N ALA A 251 -8.04 -8.77 -32.38
CA ALA A 251 -8.97 -9.81 -32.90
C ALA A 251 -9.43 -9.54 -34.34
N MET A 252 -9.61 -8.29 -34.73
CA MET A 252 -10.16 -7.86 -36.03
C MET A 252 -9.10 -7.35 -37.01
N GLY A 253 -7.83 -7.33 -36.59
CA GLY A 253 -6.76 -6.67 -37.32
C GLY A 253 -6.49 -7.24 -38.69
N SER A 254 -6.31 -6.35 -39.67
CA SER A 254 -5.83 -6.63 -41.00
C SER A 254 -4.36 -7.02 -40.96
N LYS A 255 -4.07 -8.26 -41.26
CA LYS A 255 -2.77 -8.84 -41.71
C LYS A 255 -1.47 -8.64 -40.89
N ALA A 256 -1.40 -7.80 -39.86
CA ALA A 256 -0.12 -7.53 -39.20
C ALA A 256 -0.09 -7.80 -37.67
N CYS A 257 -1.25 -7.99 -37.00
CA CYS A 257 -1.21 -7.98 -35.55
C CYS A 257 -2.41 -8.65 -34.88
N ASN A 258 -2.36 -9.96 -34.82
CA ASN A 258 -3.39 -10.79 -34.18
C ASN A 258 -2.84 -11.49 -32.95
N THR A 259 -1.82 -10.95 -32.29
CA THR A 259 -1.18 -11.62 -31.17
C THR A 259 -1.39 -10.90 -29.86
N ILE A 260 -1.53 -11.70 -28.80
CA ILE A 260 -1.59 -11.24 -27.43
C ILE A 260 -0.47 -11.92 -26.65
N ARG A 261 0.21 -11.15 -25.83
CA ARG A 261 1.31 -11.61 -24.98
C ARG A 261 0.92 -11.48 -23.51
N ALA A 262 1.28 -12.48 -22.73
CA ALA A 262 1.24 -12.37 -21.28
C ALA A 262 2.37 -11.45 -20.81
N VAL A 263 2.04 -10.45 -19.98
CA VAL A 263 3.03 -9.59 -19.32
C VAL A 263 3.52 -10.34 -18.10
N LEU A 264 4.61 -11.07 -18.26
CA LEU A 264 5.34 -11.59 -17.14
C LEU A 264 6.34 -10.51 -16.74
N LEU A 265 6.32 -10.10 -15.48
CA LEU A 265 7.42 -9.36 -14.92
C LEU A 265 8.65 -10.26 -15.02
N GLU A 266 9.50 -10.00 -16.02
CA GLU A 266 10.85 -10.52 -16.03
C GLU A 266 11.54 -9.94 -14.79
N VAL A 267 11.58 -10.72 -13.73
CA VAL A 267 12.50 -10.48 -12.63
C VAL A 267 13.87 -10.85 -13.19
N SER A 268 14.54 -9.86 -13.79
CA SER A 268 15.94 -9.97 -14.14
C SER A 268 16.70 -10.29 -12.85
N GLY A 269 17.26 -11.51 -12.79
CA GLY A 269 18.11 -11.95 -11.70
C GLY A 269 19.44 -11.15 -11.64
#